data_7b7596eed2a0668bf6f812bac02de9cb
#
_entry.id   7b7596eed2a0668bf6f812bac02de9cb
#
_cell.length_a   1.000
_cell.length_b   1.000
_cell.length_c   1.000
_cell.angle_alpha   90.00
_cell.angle_beta   90.00
_cell.angle_gamma   90.00
#
_symmetry.space_group_name_H-M   'P 1'
#
loop_
_entity.id
_entity.type
_entity.pdbx_description
1 polymer ?
#
loop_
_entity_poly.entity_id
_entity_poly.type
_entity_poly.pdbx_seq_one_letter_code
_entity_poly.pdbx_strand_id
1 'polypeptide(L)'
;MPTRRRALLVLAALAGLAVLSLLVALAAGSMAVSFNDVVHAIGGSSDGLAVEVIRGLRLPRALAAFACGGLLALAGALMQVLLRNPLADPYVLGISGGAAVGALSAMLAGLALAFINLFAFAGAFAAMLVVFGLAHGDSSWTRTRLLLTGVIVASGCGAVVALIMTIAPEDELRGMLFWLMGDLGHSSSPWPALTLLALGLLTMLPFSRELNLLSRGDTLARALGVSVDRVKFGIYVLASLLTAVAVTTAGSIGFIGLVVPHLVRLAMIRLGWGNDQRLLLPASVLFGGSLLVLADTLARSVIAPQQLPVGVLTALLGVPVFLFLLGRQPHEQR
;
A
#
# COMPACT_ATOMS: atom_id res chain seq x y z
N MET A 1 -15.74 -6.68 22.21
CA MET A 1 -14.88 -5.52 21.89
C MET A 1 -13.80 -5.38 22.92
N PRO A 2 -12.57 -5.01 22.55
CA PRO A 2 -11.53 -4.76 23.54
C PRO A 2 -11.95 -3.59 24.43
N THR A 3 -11.49 -3.59 25.70
CA THR A 3 -11.58 -2.39 26.52
C THR A 3 -10.78 -1.28 25.86
N ARG A 4 -11.20 -0.02 25.97
CA ARG A 4 -10.49 1.14 25.41
C ARG A 4 -8.98 1.11 25.76
N ARG A 5 -8.64 0.68 26.99
CA ARG A 5 -7.26 0.54 27.43
C ARG A 5 -6.47 -0.50 26.63
N ARG A 6 -7.06 -1.67 26.34
CA ARG A 6 -6.39 -2.73 25.55
C ARG A 6 -6.19 -2.31 24.10
N ALA A 7 -7.18 -1.63 23.49
CA ALA A 7 -7.04 -1.10 22.14
C ALA A 7 -5.88 -0.08 22.04
N LEU A 8 -5.81 0.85 23.01
CA LEU A 8 -4.72 1.83 23.09
C LEU A 8 -3.35 1.19 23.29
N LEU A 9 -3.25 0.14 24.13
CA LEU A 9 -1.99 -0.58 24.33
C LEU A 9 -1.49 -1.26 23.04
N VAL A 10 -2.39 -1.84 22.24
CA VAL A 10 -1.99 -2.43 20.95
C VAL A 10 -1.54 -1.37 19.95
N LEU A 11 -2.28 -0.26 19.86
CA LEU A 11 -1.86 0.84 18.98
C LEU A 11 -0.52 1.45 19.44
N ALA A 12 -0.30 1.58 20.74
CA ALA A 12 0.98 2.04 21.29
C ALA A 12 2.13 1.05 20.98
N ALA A 13 1.88 -0.27 21.09
CA ALA A 13 2.86 -1.29 20.72
C ALA A 13 3.19 -1.26 19.21
N LEU A 14 2.17 -1.09 18.34
CA LEU A 14 2.39 -0.94 16.90
C LEU A 14 3.07 0.39 16.54
N ALA A 15 2.78 1.48 17.25
CA ALA A 15 3.50 2.74 17.10
C ALA A 15 4.97 2.60 17.54
N GLY A 16 5.22 1.87 18.64
CA GLY A 16 6.58 1.50 19.06
C GLY A 16 7.32 0.68 18.01
N LEU A 17 6.63 -0.30 17.39
CA LEU A 17 7.18 -1.08 16.27
C LEU A 17 7.50 -0.18 15.07
N ALA A 18 6.64 0.79 14.76
CA ALA A 18 6.87 1.74 13.67
C ALA A 18 8.13 2.59 13.93
N VAL A 19 8.26 3.13 15.12
CA VAL A 19 9.48 3.87 15.52
C VAL A 19 10.71 2.99 15.45
N LEU A 20 10.64 1.77 15.97
CA LEU A 20 11.74 0.82 15.95
C LEU A 20 12.15 0.46 14.51
N SER A 21 11.17 0.20 13.62
CA SER A 21 11.44 -0.11 12.21
C SER A 21 12.15 1.05 11.50
N LEU A 22 11.75 2.29 11.77
CA LEU A 22 12.40 3.50 11.25
C LEU A 22 13.83 3.63 11.79
N LEU A 23 14.06 3.43 13.08
CA LEU A 23 15.41 3.48 13.67
C LEU A 23 16.33 2.40 13.06
N VAL A 24 15.82 1.19 12.88
CA VAL A 24 16.54 0.10 12.19
C VAL A 24 16.89 0.51 10.77
N ALA A 25 15.95 1.12 10.02
CA ALA A 25 16.19 1.57 8.66
C ALA A 25 17.23 2.70 8.57
N LEU A 26 17.35 3.56 9.59
CA LEU A 26 18.38 4.59 9.64
C LEU A 26 19.75 4.01 9.98
N ALA A 27 19.82 3.01 10.86
CA ALA A 27 21.05 2.37 11.26
C ALA A 27 21.59 1.40 10.19
N ALA A 28 20.72 0.57 9.59
CA ALA A 28 21.09 -0.46 8.63
C ALA A 28 21.29 0.11 7.21
N GLY A 29 22.32 -0.36 6.51
CA GLY A 29 22.62 0.01 5.11
C GLY A 29 24.05 -0.35 4.72
N SER A 30 24.43 -0.09 3.45
CA SER A 30 25.75 -0.43 2.89
C SER A 30 26.91 0.33 3.55
N MET A 31 26.65 1.52 4.10
CA MET A 31 27.63 2.28 4.87
C MET A 31 27.37 2.06 6.36
N ALA A 32 28.44 1.71 7.11
CA ALA A 32 28.37 1.59 8.57
C ALA A 32 28.08 2.96 9.21
N VAL A 33 27.04 3.01 10.02
CA VAL A 33 26.62 4.20 10.75
C VAL A 33 26.47 3.82 12.22
N SER A 34 27.07 4.62 13.12
CA SER A 34 26.96 4.40 14.56
C SER A 34 25.60 4.86 15.09
N PHE A 35 25.21 4.33 16.24
CA PHE A 35 24.00 4.80 16.93
C PHE A 35 24.07 6.29 17.27
N ASN A 36 25.26 6.79 17.62
CA ASN A 36 25.48 8.21 17.89
C ASN A 36 25.21 9.08 16.64
N ASP A 37 25.60 8.63 15.45
CA ASP A 37 25.33 9.35 14.21
C ASP A 37 23.82 9.47 13.95
N VAL A 38 23.04 8.42 14.26
CA VAL A 38 21.57 8.46 14.18
C VAL A 38 20.99 9.48 15.15
N VAL A 39 21.47 9.50 16.41
CA VAL A 39 21.02 10.46 17.42
C VAL A 39 21.38 11.88 17.01
N HIS A 40 22.58 12.13 16.52
CA HIS A 40 23.03 13.43 16.01
C HIS A 40 22.24 13.85 14.76
N ALA A 41 21.95 12.93 13.87
CA ALA A 41 21.14 13.19 12.69
C ALA A 41 19.71 13.63 13.06
N ILE A 42 19.10 13.03 14.08
CA ILE A 42 17.76 13.40 14.56
C ILE A 42 17.83 14.70 15.37
N GLY A 43 18.87 14.88 16.22
CA GLY A 43 19.04 16.04 17.12
C GLY A 43 19.48 17.34 16.44
N GLY A 44 19.90 17.32 15.20
CA GLY A 44 20.24 18.55 14.45
C GLY A 44 21.68 19.02 14.63
N SER A 45 22.57 18.27 15.27
CA SER A 45 23.79 18.79 15.90
C SER A 45 25.11 18.24 15.37
N SER A 46 25.30 17.88 14.11
CA SER A 46 26.66 17.68 13.58
C SER A 46 26.75 17.68 12.06
N ASP A 47 27.88 18.18 11.57
CA ASP A 47 28.35 18.07 10.21
C ASP A 47 29.15 16.77 10.09
N GLY A 48 28.73 15.86 9.21
CA GLY A 48 29.43 14.61 8.94
C GLY A 48 28.73 13.83 7.82
N LEU A 49 29.54 13.12 7.03
CA LEU A 49 29.02 12.32 5.90
C LEU A 49 27.92 11.34 6.33
N ALA A 50 28.04 10.75 7.53
CA ALA A 50 27.05 9.84 8.08
C ALA A 50 25.69 10.55 8.32
N VAL A 51 25.73 11.76 8.87
CA VAL A 51 24.53 12.57 9.14
C VAL A 51 23.86 12.99 7.82
N GLU A 52 24.65 13.39 6.85
CA GLU A 52 24.16 13.77 5.51
C GLU A 52 23.48 12.57 4.81
N VAL A 53 24.09 11.38 4.85
CA VAL A 53 23.52 10.15 4.31
C VAL A 53 22.22 9.78 5.05
N ILE A 54 22.16 9.94 6.38
CA ILE A 54 20.93 9.65 7.13
C ILE A 54 19.82 10.62 6.73
N ARG A 55 20.08 11.91 6.72
CA ARG A 55 19.05 12.94 6.45
C ARG A 55 18.67 13.04 4.99
N GLY A 56 19.65 12.94 4.08
CA GLY A 56 19.44 13.12 2.65
C GLY A 56 18.92 11.88 1.95
N LEU A 57 19.26 10.68 2.43
CA LEU A 57 18.92 9.44 1.73
C LEU A 57 18.08 8.48 2.57
N ARG A 58 18.55 8.10 3.80
CA ARG A 58 17.91 7.03 4.56
C ARG A 58 16.56 7.45 5.15
N LEU A 59 16.48 8.63 5.74
CA LEU A 59 15.26 9.12 6.38
C LEU A 59 14.13 9.36 5.37
N PRO A 60 14.32 10.07 4.24
CA PRO A 60 13.27 10.22 3.24
C PRO A 60 12.78 8.88 2.68
N ARG A 61 13.70 7.95 2.40
CA ARG A 61 13.37 6.61 1.92
C ARG A 61 12.58 5.80 2.94
N ALA A 62 12.99 5.79 4.21
CA ALA A 62 12.28 5.08 5.28
C ALA A 62 10.88 5.67 5.51
N LEU A 63 10.73 6.99 5.47
CA LEU A 63 9.43 7.66 5.56
C LEU A 63 8.54 7.36 4.36
N ALA A 64 9.09 7.32 3.14
CA ALA A 64 8.37 6.93 1.94
C ALA A 64 7.91 5.46 2.02
N ALA A 65 8.78 4.56 2.48
CA ALA A 65 8.43 3.15 2.73
C ALA A 65 7.28 3.04 3.74
N PHE A 66 7.37 3.75 4.88
CA PHE A 66 6.31 3.75 5.88
C PHE A 66 4.99 4.27 5.29
N ALA A 67 5.03 5.38 4.56
CA ALA A 67 3.85 5.96 3.93
C ALA A 67 3.23 5.00 2.91
N CYS A 68 4.01 4.44 2.00
CA CYS A 68 3.52 3.49 0.98
C CYS A 68 2.93 2.23 1.59
N GLY A 69 3.61 1.64 2.60
CA GLY A 69 3.09 0.48 3.32
C GLY A 69 1.77 0.77 4.04
N GLY A 70 1.67 1.95 4.68
CA GLY A 70 0.44 2.41 5.32
C GLY A 70 -0.69 2.69 4.32
N LEU A 71 -0.39 3.35 3.19
CA LEU A 71 -1.34 3.64 2.11
C LEU A 71 -1.93 2.36 1.53
N LEU A 72 -1.07 1.38 1.17
CA LEU A 72 -1.50 0.09 0.64
C LEU A 72 -2.31 -0.71 1.65
N ALA A 73 -1.90 -0.75 2.93
CA ALA A 73 -2.62 -1.44 3.98
C ALA A 73 -4.00 -0.79 4.25
N LEU A 74 -4.09 0.54 4.26
CA LEU A 74 -5.36 1.25 4.39
C LEU A 74 -6.27 1.00 3.19
N ALA A 75 -5.75 1.15 1.97
CA ALA A 75 -6.48 0.86 0.74
C ALA A 75 -6.98 -0.59 0.72
N GLY A 76 -6.13 -1.55 1.10
CA GLY A 76 -6.49 -2.96 1.21
C GLY A 76 -7.60 -3.21 2.22
N ALA A 77 -7.52 -2.64 3.42
CA ALA A 77 -8.57 -2.75 4.43
C ALA A 77 -9.92 -2.23 3.91
N LEU A 78 -9.92 -1.09 3.23
CA LEU A 78 -11.10 -0.49 2.62
C LEU A 78 -11.66 -1.35 1.48
N MET A 79 -10.80 -1.90 0.62
CA MET A 79 -11.21 -2.80 -0.47
C MET A 79 -11.81 -4.10 0.06
N GLN A 80 -11.26 -4.65 1.15
CA GLN A 80 -11.81 -5.83 1.80
C GLN A 80 -13.22 -5.59 2.37
N VAL A 81 -13.52 -4.37 2.83
CA VAL A 81 -14.88 -3.97 3.22
C VAL A 81 -15.78 -3.81 1.99
N LEU A 82 -15.32 -3.09 0.96
CA LEU A 82 -16.08 -2.81 -0.26
C LEU A 82 -16.52 -4.10 -0.96
N LEU A 83 -15.57 -5.02 -1.16
CA LEU A 83 -15.80 -6.30 -1.84
C LEU A 83 -16.34 -7.38 -0.91
N ARG A 84 -16.39 -7.14 0.40
CA ARG A 84 -16.72 -8.13 1.44
C ARG A 84 -15.93 -9.43 1.25
N ASN A 85 -14.70 -9.28 0.86
CA ASN A 85 -13.76 -10.36 0.65
C ASN A 85 -12.47 -10.06 1.43
N PRO A 86 -12.11 -10.87 2.43
CA PRO A 86 -10.88 -10.66 3.21
C PRO A 86 -9.60 -10.84 2.38
N LEU A 87 -9.73 -11.34 1.15
CA LEU A 87 -8.65 -11.56 0.19
C LEU A 87 -8.62 -10.50 -0.92
N ALA A 88 -9.37 -9.40 -0.78
CA ALA A 88 -9.36 -8.32 -1.74
C ALA A 88 -8.05 -7.52 -1.65
N ASP A 89 -7.45 -7.29 -2.81
CA ASP A 89 -6.27 -6.46 -2.99
C ASP A 89 -6.66 -5.17 -3.73
N PRO A 90 -6.12 -4.00 -3.40
CA PRO A 90 -6.43 -2.76 -4.10
C PRO A 90 -6.01 -2.77 -5.59
N TYR A 91 -5.05 -3.60 -5.97
CA TYR A 91 -4.60 -3.73 -7.36
C TYR A 91 -5.59 -4.41 -8.30
N VAL A 92 -6.57 -5.15 -7.75
CA VAL A 92 -7.64 -5.78 -8.55
C VAL A 92 -8.45 -4.78 -9.37
N LEU A 93 -8.42 -3.50 -9.00
CA LEU A 93 -9.07 -2.41 -9.76
C LEU A 93 -8.29 -1.96 -11.02
N GLY A 94 -7.17 -2.60 -11.36
CA GLY A 94 -6.37 -2.23 -12.52
C GLY A 94 -5.52 -0.95 -12.36
N ILE A 95 -5.56 -0.33 -11.18
CA ILE A 95 -4.90 0.96 -10.90
C ILE A 95 -3.39 0.86 -11.09
N SER A 96 -2.77 -0.22 -10.58
CA SER A 96 -1.33 -0.46 -10.76
C SER A 96 -0.95 -0.66 -12.22
N GLY A 97 -1.80 -1.36 -13.01
CA GLY A 97 -1.59 -1.53 -14.45
C GLY A 97 -1.65 -0.20 -15.20
N GLY A 98 -2.64 0.64 -14.91
CA GLY A 98 -2.74 1.98 -15.48
C GLY A 98 -1.54 2.86 -15.11
N ALA A 99 -1.10 2.83 -13.85
CA ALA A 99 0.11 3.52 -13.41
C ALA A 99 1.35 3.05 -14.18
N ALA A 100 1.49 1.74 -14.39
CA ALA A 100 2.59 1.16 -15.14
C ALA A 100 2.60 1.63 -16.60
N VAL A 101 1.45 1.62 -17.27
CA VAL A 101 1.33 2.15 -18.64
C VAL A 101 1.79 3.61 -18.69
N GLY A 102 1.30 4.45 -17.78
CA GLY A 102 1.69 5.86 -17.72
C GLY A 102 3.19 6.05 -17.46
N ALA A 103 3.74 5.38 -16.43
CA ALA A 103 5.14 5.50 -16.08
C ALA A 103 6.07 5.03 -17.20
N LEU A 104 5.83 3.83 -17.75
CA LEU A 104 6.68 3.26 -18.78
C LEU A 104 6.59 4.05 -20.09
N SER A 105 5.41 4.60 -20.43
CA SER A 105 5.28 5.50 -21.58
C SER A 105 6.11 6.77 -21.40
N ALA A 106 6.16 7.35 -20.20
CA ALA A 106 6.96 8.52 -19.90
C ALA A 106 8.46 8.19 -19.88
N MET A 107 8.87 7.01 -19.39
CA MET A 107 10.25 6.52 -19.47
C MET A 107 10.68 6.34 -20.92
N LEU A 108 9.88 5.64 -21.73
CA LEU A 108 10.13 5.44 -23.16
C LEU A 108 10.30 6.76 -23.92
N ALA A 109 9.61 7.82 -23.50
CA ALA A 109 9.73 9.16 -24.05
C ALA A 109 10.94 9.95 -23.47
N GLY A 110 11.77 9.36 -22.62
CA GLY A 110 12.94 9.99 -22.00
C GLY A 110 12.60 11.14 -21.04
N LEU A 111 11.41 11.13 -20.42
CA LEU A 111 10.95 12.24 -19.58
C LEU A 111 11.60 12.19 -18.19
N ALA A 112 11.76 13.38 -17.58
CA ALA A 112 12.28 13.48 -16.22
C ALA A 112 11.36 12.81 -15.18
N LEU A 113 11.93 12.39 -14.04
CA LEU A 113 11.25 11.67 -12.96
C LEU A 113 9.93 12.31 -12.52
N ALA A 114 9.85 13.63 -12.46
CA ALA A 114 8.61 14.33 -12.10
C ALA A 114 7.46 14.04 -13.08
N PHE A 115 7.76 13.96 -14.37
CA PHE A 115 6.78 13.59 -15.40
C PHE A 115 6.44 12.10 -15.37
N ILE A 116 7.41 11.23 -15.09
CA ILE A 116 7.15 9.79 -14.89
C ILE A 116 6.11 9.61 -13.78
N ASN A 117 6.28 10.28 -12.64
CA ASN A 117 5.33 10.23 -11.54
C ASN A 117 3.95 10.82 -11.91
N LEU A 118 3.93 11.93 -12.66
CA LEU A 118 2.70 12.56 -13.14
C LEU A 118 1.93 11.63 -14.09
N PHE A 119 2.61 11.01 -15.06
CA PHE A 119 2.02 10.09 -16.02
C PHE A 119 1.58 8.79 -15.35
N ALA A 120 2.35 8.27 -14.37
CA ALA A 120 1.94 7.14 -13.55
C ALA A 120 0.63 7.44 -12.79
N PHE A 121 0.55 8.61 -12.16
CA PHE A 121 -0.68 9.04 -11.47
C PHE A 121 -1.84 9.21 -12.44
N ALA A 122 -1.63 9.86 -13.58
CA ALA A 122 -2.65 10.04 -14.62
C ALA A 122 -3.15 8.69 -15.17
N GLY A 123 -2.24 7.75 -15.41
CA GLY A 123 -2.58 6.40 -15.85
C GLY A 123 -3.37 5.61 -14.81
N ALA A 124 -2.98 5.70 -13.53
CA ALA A 124 -3.72 5.13 -12.40
C ALA A 124 -5.14 5.71 -12.32
N PHE A 125 -5.26 7.03 -12.44
CA PHE A 125 -6.53 7.74 -12.39
C PHE A 125 -7.42 7.41 -13.60
N ALA A 126 -6.84 7.32 -14.79
CA ALA A 126 -7.56 6.90 -16.00
C ALA A 126 -8.10 5.47 -15.85
N ALA A 127 -7.29 4.52 -15.38
CA ALA A 127 -7.74 3.15 -15.10
C ALA A 127 -8.90 3.13 -14.09
N MET A 128 -8.78 3.91 -13.01
CA MET A 128 -9.85 4.09 -12.02
C MET A 128 -11.15 4.58 -12.68
N LEU A 129 -11.09 5.61 -13.52
CA LEU A 129 -12.28 6.17 -14.21
C LEU A 129 -12.90 5.17 -15.18
N VAL A 130 -12.07 4.42 -15.93
CA VAL A 130 -12.54 3.37 -16.85
C VAL A 130 -13.25 2.27 -16.09
N VAL A 131 -12.64 1.76 -15.00
CA VAL A 131 -13.26 0.72 -14.17
C VAL A 131 -14.55 1.22 -13.54
N PHE A 132 -14.56 2.46 -13.04
CA PHE A 132 -15.75 3.08 -12.50
C PHE A 132 -16.88 3.20 -13.53
N GLY A 133 -16.58 3.79 -14.69
CA GLY A 133 -17.56 4.02 -15.74
C GLY A 133 -18.16 2.72 -16.29
N LEU A 134 -17.33 1.69 -16.52
CA LEU A 134 -17.77 0.39 -17.02
C LEU A 134 -18.48 -0.46 -15.95
N ALA A 135 -18.10 -0.31 -14.69
CA ALA A 135 -18.75 -1.00 -13.57
C ALA A 135 -20.12 -0.37 -13.21
N HIS A 136 -20.33 0.91 -13.52
CA HIS A 136 -21.56 1.65 -13.28
C HIS A 136 -22.55 1.40 -14.40
N GLY A 137 -23.26 0.27 -14.38
CA GLY A 137 -24.38 -0.01 -15.32
C GLY A 137 -25.72 0.16 -14.63
N ASP A 138 -26.80 0.01 -15.43
CA ASP A 138 -28.22 0.34 -15.23
C ASP A 138 -28.91 0.12 -13.87
N SER A 139 -28.29 0.11 -12.74
CA SER A 139 -28.93 0.29 -11.43
C SER A 139 -28.20 -0.28 -10.21
N SER A 140 -27.11 -1.01 -10.31
CA SER A 140 -26.44 -1.50 -9.09
C SER A 140 -24.95 -1.75 -9.25
N TRP A 141 -24.18 -1.21 -8.33
CA TRP A 141 -22.78 -1.59 -8.10
C TRP A 141 -22.72 -3.05 -7.63
N THR A 142 -22.57 -3.99 -8.57
CA THR A 142 -22.30 -5.38 -8.18
C THR A 142 -20.79 -5.58 -8.02
N ARG A 143 -20.41 -6.26 -6.95
CA ARG A 143 -18.99 -6.60 -6.66
C ARG A 143 -18.36 -7.37 -7.81
N THR A 144 -19.11 -8.33 -8.37
CA THR A 144 -18.65 -9.16 -9.48
C THR A 144 -18.30 -8.31 -10.71
N ARG A 145 -19.15 -7.34 -11.04
CA ARG A 145 -18.91 -6.46 -12.20
C ARG A 145 -17.68 -5.58 -11.97
N LEU A 146 -17.52 -5.01 -10.76
CA LEU A 146 -16.35 -4.22 -10.41
C LEU A 146 -15.05 -5.03 -10.52
N LEU A 147 -15.05 -6.26 -9.98
CA LEU A 147 -13.91 -7.17 -10.05
C LEU A 147 -13.57 -7.57 -11.48
N LEU A 148 -14.58 -8.02 -12.26
CA LEU A 148 -14.36 -8.42 -13.65
C LEU A 148 -13.84 -7.27 -14.51
N THR A 149 -14.42 -6.08 -14.37
CA THR A 149 -13.95 -4.89 -15.09
C THR A 149 -12.52 -4.55 -14.73
N GLY A 150 -12.18 -4.61 -13.43
CA GLY A 150 -10.82 -4.38 -12.94
C GLY A 150 -9.81 -5.35 -13.54
N VAL A 151 -10.14 -6.65 -13.56
CA VAL A 151 -9.29 -7.69 -14.15
C VAL A 151 -9.10 -7.48 -15.66
N ILE A 152 -10.16 -7.14 -16.40
CA ILE A 152 -10.08 -6.88 -17.85
C ILE A 152 -9.18 -5.65 -18.11
N VAL A 153 -9.37 -4.56 -17.37
CA VAL A 153 -8.54 -3.35 -17.50
C VAL A 153 -7.09 -3.65 -17.14
N ALA A 154 -6.84 -4.40 -16.06
CA ALA A 154 -5.49 -4.81 -15.67
C ALA A 154 -4.80 -5.65 -16.77
N SER A 155 -5.54 -6.59 -17.37
CA SER A 155 -5.03 -7.41 -18.48
C SER A 155 -4.70 -6.57 -19.72
N GLY A 156 -5.57 -5.60 -20.07
CA GLY A 156 -5.31 -4.66 -21.16
C GLY A 156 -4.08 -3.80 -20.91
N CYS A 157 -3.94 -3.25 -19.70
CA CYS A 157 -2.73 -2.52 -19.29
C CYS A 157 -1.48 -3.41 -19.36
N GLY A 158 -1.57 -4.67 -18.92
CA GLY A 158 -0.46 -5.63 -19.02
C GLY A 158 0.00 -5.86 -20.46
N ALA A 159 -0.93 -5.95 -21.42
CA ALA A 159 -0.60 -6.07 -22.84
C ALA A 159 0.12 -4.81 -23.37
N VAL A 160 -0.33 -3.61 -22.96
CA VAL A 160 0.34 -2.35 -23.33
C VAL A 160 1.73 -2.27 -22.72
N VAL A 161 1.89 -2.64 -21.43
CA VAL A 161 3.20 -2.69 -20.77
C VAL A 161 4.14 -3.64 -21.51
N ALA A 162 3.68 -4.85 -21.89
CA ALA A 162 4.49 -5.79 -22.64
C ALA A 162 4.92 -5.22 -24.01
N LEU A 163 4.01 -4.51 -24.70
CA LEU A 163 4.32 -3.83 -25.95
C LEU A 163 5.38 -2.76 -25.77
N ILE A 164 5.25 -1.88 -24.74
CA ILE A 164 6.24 -0.84 -24.44
C ILE A 164 7.61 -1.47 -24.20
N MET A 165 7.68 -2.53 -23.38
CA MET A 165 8.94 -3.20 -23.07
C MET A 165 9.57 -3.89 -24.30
N THR A 166 8.76 -4.33 -25.28
CA THR A 166 9.25 -4.94 -26.50
C THR A 166 9.94 -3.95 -27.43
N ILE A 167 9.50 -2.69 -27.42
CA ILE A 167 10.03 -1.63 -28.29
C ILE A 167 11.04 -0.71 -27.57
N ALA A 168 11.17 -0.85 -26.26
CA ALA A 168 12.06 -0.01 -25.44
C ALA A 168 13.54 -0.31 -25.74
N PRO A 169 14.43 0.70 -25.71
CA PRO A 169 15.87 0.53 -25.77
C PRO A 169 16.39 -0.33 -24.61
N GLU A 170 17.43 -1.12 -24.85
CA GLU A 170 18.00 -2.06 -23.85
C GLU A 170 18.48 -1.34 -22.56
N ASP A 171 19.02 -0.15 -22.67
CA ASP A 171 19.51 0.65 -21.56
C ASP A 171 18.38 1.13 -20.62
N GLU A 172 17.17 1.31 -21.14
CA GLU A 172 16.01 1.72 -20.33
C GLU A 172 15.27 0.55 -19.70
N LEU A 173 15.34 -0.66 -20.28
CA LEU A 173 14.61 -1.84 -19.81
C LEU A 173 14.85 -2.15 -18.33
N ARG A 174 16.09 -1.98 -17.87
CA ARG A 174 16.43 -2.22 -16.46
C ARG A 174 15.67 -1.28 -15.52
N GLY A 175 15.61 0.01 -15.86
CA GLY A 175 14.85 1.01 -15.10
C GLY A 175 13.36 0.70 -15.07
N MET A 176 12.79 0.33 -16.23
CA MET A 176 11.39 -0.07 -16.35
C MET A 176 11.07 -1.32 -15.51
N LEU A 177 11.93 -2.34 -15.53
CA LEU A 177 11.78 -3.54 -14.70
C LEU A 177 11.82 -3.21 -13.21
N PHE A 178 12.78 -2.37 -12.75
CA PHE A 178 12.84 -1.95 -11.36
C PHE A 178 11.58 -1.20 -10.93
N TRP A 179 11.06 -0.31 -11.78
CA TRP A 179 9.80 0.38 -11.52
C TRP A 179 8.61 -0.59 -11.37
N LEU A 180 8.48 -1.57 -12.29
CA LEU A 180 7.43 -2.59 -12.25
C LEU A 180 7.52 -3.50 -11.02
N MET A 181 8.73 -3.78 -10.55
CA MET A 181 8.96 -4.62 -9.36
C MET A 181 8.83 -3.84 -8.03
N GLY A 182 8.67 -2.52 -8.09
CA GLY A 182 8.60 -1.66 -6.91
C GLY A 182 9.97 -1.33 -6.31
N ASP A 183 10.35 -0.08 -6.38
CA ASP A 183 11.60 0.45 -5.83
C ASP A 183 11.40 1.81 -5.17
N LEU A 184 11.95 1.96 -3.97
CA LEU A 184 11.96 3.20 -3.19
C LEU A 184 13.23 4.03 -3.40
N GLY A 185 14.18 3.55 -4.21
CA GLY A 185 15.47 4.22 -4.46
C GLY A 185 15.35 5.58 -5.12
N HIS A 186 14.29 5.80 -5.88
CA HIS A 186 14.03 7.04 -6.63
C HIS A 186 12.95 7.93 -5.98
N SER A 187 12.53 7.64 -4.75
CA SER A 187 11.51 8.44 -4.06
C SER A 187 12.05 9.85 -3.74
N SER A 188 11.50 10.87 -4.40
CA SER A 188 11.97 12.25 -4.30
C SER A 188 11.51 12.97 -3.02
N SER A 189 10.33 12.67 -2.52
CA SER A 189 9.76 13.29 -1.30
C SER A 189 8.71 12.39 -0.64
N PRO A 190 8.82 12.11 0.66
CA PRO A 190 7.83 11.30 1.37
C PRO A 190 6.55 12.07 1.73
N TRP A 191 6.57 13.41 1.68
CA TRP A 191 5.50 14.25 2.24
C TRP A 191 4.14 14.08 1.56
N PRO A 192 4.02 14.00 0.23
CA PRO A 192 2.72 13.77 -0.40
C PRO A 192 2.06 12.46 0.04
N ALA A 193 2.86 11.38 0.14
CA ALA A 193 2.38 10.07 0.57
C ALA A 193 1.98 10.08 2.06
N LEU A 194 2.78 10.70 2.94
CA LEU A 194 2.47 10.84 4.37
C LEU A 194 1.22 11.68 4.60
N THR A 195 1.10 12.80 3.88
CA THR A 195 -0.06 13.69 3.99
C THR A 195 -1.34 12.97 3.58
N LEU A 196 -1.30 12.26 2.44
CA LEU A 196 -2.47 11.49 1.99
C LEU A 196 -2.79 10.34 2.92
N LEU A 197 -1.78 9.67 3.49
CA LEU A 197 -1.99 8.62 4.49
C LEU A 197 -2.72 9.16 5.72
N ALA A 198 -2.25 10.29 6.26
CA ALA A 198 -2.88 10.94 7.41
C ALA A 198 -4.32 11.38 7.09
N LEU A 199 -4.53 12.06 5.97
CA LEU A 199 -5.86 12.50 5.52
C LEU A 199 -6.79 11.31 5.27
N GLY A 200 -6.30 10.25 4.61
CA GLY A 200 -7.08 9.05 4.33
C GLY A 200 -7.54 8.33 5.61
N LEU A 201 -6.63 8.21 6.60
CA LEU A 201 -6.99 7.64 7.88
C LEU A 201 -7.97 8.52 8.65
N LEU A 202 -7.71 9.82 8.73
CA LEU A 202 -8.58 10.79 9.43
C LEU A 202 -9.97 10.88 8.82
N THR A 203 -10.09 10.79 7.50
CA THR A 203 -11.40 10.82 6.81
C THR A 203 -12.19 9.53 7.02
N MET A 204 -11.54 8.36 7.11
CA MET A 204 -12.24 7.07 7.25
C MET A 204 -12.55 6.67 8.69
N LEU A 205 -11.80 7.13 9.67
CA LEU A 205 -12.05 6.80 11.07
C LEU A 205 -13.47 7.18 11.57
N PRO A 206 -14.03 8.35 11.25
CA PRO A 206 -15.41 8.70 11.61
C PRO A 206 -16.44 7.73 11.02
N PHE A 207 -16.18 7.20 9.80
CA PHE A 207 -17.07 6.25 9.11
C PHE A 207 -16.87 4.79 9.53
N SER A 208 -16.13 4.53 10.60
CA SER A 208 -15.87 3.16 11.07
C SER A 208 -17.16 2.38 11.40
N ARG A 209 -18.24 3.07 11.86
CA ARG A 209 -19.55 2.45 12.12
C ARG A 209 -20.16 1.95 10.81
N GLU A 210 -20.19 2.81 9.80
CA GLU A 210 -20.73 2.51 8.48
C GLU A 210 -19.94 1.38 7.83
N LEU A 211 -18.61 1.40 7.93
CA LEU A 211 -17.74 0.33 7.45
C LEU A 211 -17.99 -1.01 8.15
N ASN A 212 -18.22 -0.99 9.47
CA ASN A 212 -18.58 -2.19 10.24
C ASN A 212 -19.93 -2.76 9.81
N LEU A 213 -20.93 -1.92 9.53
CA LEU A 213 -22.24 -2.33 9.06
C LEU A 213 -22.15 -2.86 7.61
N LEU A 214 -21.43 -2.16 6.75
CA LEU A 214 -21.24 -2.56 5.35
C LEU A 214 -20.55 -3.93 5.22
N SER A 215 -19.60 -4.23 6.10
CA SER A 215 -18.93 -5.54 6.12
C SER A 215 -19.89 -6.69 6.43
N ARG A 216 -21.00 -6.44 7.13
CA ARG A 216 -22.04 -7.43 7.47
C ARG A 216 -23.11 -7.60 6.38
N GLY A 217 -23.20 -6.69 5.43
CA GLY A 217 -24.11 -6.77 4.29
C GLY A 217 -24.82 -5.47 3.97
N ASP A 218 -25.11 -5.27 2.69
CA ASP A 218 -25.75 -4.07 2.16
C ASP A 218 -27.16 -3.89 2.70
N THR A 219 -27.94 -4.97 2.76
CA THR A 219 -29.32 -4.96 3.24
C THR A 219 -29.40 -4.55 4.71
N LEU A 220 -28.55 -5.14 5.56
CA LEU A 220 -28.48 -4.77 6.96
C LEU A 220 -28.01 -3.32 7.16
N ALA A 221 -26.99 -2.90 6.41
CA ALA A 221 -26.48 -1.52 6.48
C ALA A 221 -27.56 -0.50 6.09
N ARG A 222 -28.33 -0.76 5.01
CA ARG A 222 -29.47 0.08 4.59
C ARG A 222 -30.57 0.12 5.64
N ALA A 223 -30.92 -1.03 6.22
CA ALA A 223 -31.95 -1.12 7.27
C ALA A 223 -31.56 -0.31 8.54
N LEU A 224 -30.27 -0.15 8.80
CA LEU A 224 -29.73 0.63 9.92
C LEU A 224 -29.37 2.10 9.53
N GLY A 225 -29.90 2.57 8.39
CA GLY A 225 -29.83 3.97 7.96
C GLY A 225 -28.53 4.38 7.27
N VAL A 226 -27.66 3.42 6.86
CA VAL A 226 -26.44 3.74 6.11
C VAL A 226 -26.76 4.00 4.64
N SER A 227 -26.28 5.10 4.10
CA SER A 227 -26.31 5.40 2.66
C SER A 227 -25.24 4.59 1.92
N VAL A 228 -25.53 3.29 1.70
CA VAL A 228 -24.58 2.28 1.21
C VAL A 228 -23.85 2.73 -0.07
N ASP A 229 -24.56 3.30 -1.04
CA ASP A 229 -23.97 3.67 -2.33
C ASP A 229 -22.97 4.83 -2.20
N ARG A 230 -23.26 5.82 -1.33
CA ARG A 230 -22.33 6.93 -1.03
C ARG A 230 -21.08 6.42 -0.31
N VAL A 231 -21.26 5.54 0.66
CA VAL A 231 -20.11 4.96 1.41
C VAL A 231 -19.24 4.11 0.50
N LYS A 232 -19.82 3.26 -0.35
CA LYS A 232 -19.10 2.47 -1.34
C LYS A 232 -18.33 3.35 -2.33
N PHE A 233 -18.95 4.40 -2.83
CA PHE A 233 -18.29 5.37 -3.71
C PHE A 233 -17.08 6.03 -3.03
N GLY A 234 -17.29 6.52 -1.78
CA GLY A 234 -16.21 7.12 -1.00
C GLY A 234 -15.03 6.15 -0.74
N ILE A 235 -15.34 4.90 -0.39
CA ILE A 235 -14.32 3.84 -0.22
C ILE A 235 -13.56 3.62 -1.54
N TYR A 236 -14.30 3.49 -2.66
CA TYR A 236 -13.70 3.25 -3.97
C TYR A 236 -12.74 4.38 -4.36
N VAL A 237 -13.20 5.62 -4.30
CA VAL A 237 -12.38 6.79 -4.66
C VAL A 237 -11.15 6.91 -3.77
N LEU A 238 -11.34 6.79 -2.44
CA LEU A 238 -10.22 6.93 -1.52
C LEU A 238 -9.23 5.78 -1.66
N ALA A 239 -9.68 4.51 -1.71
CA ALA A 239 -8.78 3.38 -1.88
C ALA A 239 -8.00 3.48 -3.19
N SER A 240 -8.63 3.94 -4.27
CA SER A 240 -7.98 4.18 -5.56
C SER A 240 -6.90 5.28 -5.46
N LEU A 241 -7.20 6.39 -4.79
CA LEU A 241 -6.27 7.50 -4.59
C LEU A 241 -5.07 7.09 -3.73
N LEU A 242 -5.32 6.38 -2.61
CA LEU A 242 -4.27 5.83 -1.75
C LEU A 242 -3.34 4.90 -2.54
N THR A 243 -3.93 4.02 -3.36
CA THR A 243 -3.17 3.09 -4.21
C THR A 243 -2.38 3.81 -5.28
N ALA A 244 -2.99 4.79 -5.97
CA ALA A 244 -2.31 5.57 -7.01
C ALA A 244 -1.08 6.28 -6.45
N VAL A 245 -1.19 6.95 -5.30
CA VAL A 245 -0.06 7.64 -4.66
C VAL A 245 1.00 6.64 -4.17
N ALA A 246 0.61 5.49 -3.62
CA ALA A 246 1.57 4.46 -3.23
C ALA A 246 2.38 3.96 -4.44
N VAL A 247 1.69 3.64 -5.56
CA VAL A 247 2.34 3.14 -6.78
C VAL A 247 3.21 4.20 -7.45
N THR A 248 2.78 5.46 -7.50
CA THR A 248 3.61 6.54 -8.06
C THR A 248 4.84 6.84 -7.22
N THR A 249 4.78 6.59 -5.90
CA THR A 249 5.92 6.83 -4.98
C THR A 249 6.95 5.70 -5.01
N ALA A 250 6.51 4.46 -5.13
CA ALA A 250 7.34 3.28 -4.89
C ALA A 250 7.24 2.20 -5.99
N GLY A 251 6.54 2.47 -7.11
CA GLY A 251 6.23 1.43 -8.09
C GLY A 251 5.23 0.40 -7.56
N SER A 252 5.13 -0.73 -8.23
CA SER A 252 4.15 -1.76 -7.89
C SER A 252 4.64 -2.68 -6.76
N ILE A 253 4.13 -2.48 -5.54
CA ILE A 253 4.46 -3.30 -4.36
C ILE A 253 3.25 -4.16 -3.97
N GLY A 254 3.30 -5.43 -4.33
CA GLY A 254 2.23 -6.38 -4.02
C GLY A 254 2.22 -6.87 -2.56
N PHE A 255 1.14 -7.57 -2.21
CA PHE A 255 0.91 -8.30 -0.95
C PHE A 255 0.69 -7.46 0.31
N ILE A 256 1.18 -6.23 0.41
CA ILE A 256 0.98 -5.39 1.60
C ILE A 256 -0.51 -5.10 1.82
N GLY A 257 -1.22 -4.66 0.77
CA GLY A 257 -2.65 -4.37 0.84
C GLY A 257 -3.53 -5.60 1.11
N LEU A 258 -3.08 -6.76 0.67
CA LEU A 258 -3.78 -8.01 0.88
C LEU A 258 -3.52 -8.60 2.27
N VAL A 259 -2.25 -8.78 2.61
CA VAL A 259 -1.80 -9.60 3.76
C VAL A 259 -1.95 -8.84 5.07
N VAL A 260 -1.57 -7.56 5.09
CA VAL A 260 -1.53 -6.79 6.34
C VAL A 260 -2.90 -6.67 7.02
N PRO A 261 -3.97 -6.16 6.37
CA PRO A 261 -5.26 -6.03 7.04
C PRO A 261 -5.87 -7.40 7.38
N HIS A 262 -5.54 -8.44 6.58
CA HIS A 262 -5.96 -9.80 6.89
C HIS A 262 -5.30 -10.35 8.16
N LEU A 263 -3.99 -10.17 8.32
CA LEU A 263 -3.26 -10.57 9.53
C LEU A 263 -3.75 -9.82 10.77
N VAL A 264 -3.94 -8.51 10.67
CA VAL A 264 -4.48 -7.69 11.77
C VAL A 264 -5.85 -8.19 12.17
N ARG A 265 -6.73 -8.48 11.21
CA ARG A 265 -8.06 -9.02 11.47
C ARG A 265 -8.00 -10.38 12.17
N LEU A 266 -7.15 -11.29 11.69
CA LEU A 266 -6.97 -12.61 12.33
C LEU A 266 -6.47 -12.48 13.77
N ALA A 267 -5.52 -11.58 14.02
CA ALA A 267 -5.03 -11.31 15.38
C ALA A 267 -6.14 -10.77 16.28
N MET A 268 -6.96 -9.83 15.79
CA MET A 268 -8.09 -9.28 16.53
C MET A 268 -9.14 -10.35 16.86
N ILE A 269 -9.46 -11.22 15.89
CA ILE A 269 -10.44 -12.32 16.10
C ILE A 269 -9.90 -13.30 17.14
N ARG A 270 -8.63 -13.71 17.05
CA ARG A 270 -8.00 -14.62 18.03
C ARG A 270 -7.95 -14.04 19.44
N LEU A 271 -7.84 -12.73 19.58
CA LEU A 271 -7.90 -12.02 20.84
C LEU A 271 -9.34 -11.84 21.36
N GLY A 272 -10.36 -12.31 20.64
CA GLY A 272 -11.77 -12.15 21.00
C GLY A 272 -12.30 -10.71 20.81
N TRP A 273 -11.63 -9.87 20.00
CA TRP A 273 -11.98 -8.45 19.85
C TRP A 273 -12.92 -8.18 18.67
N GLY A 274 -13.22 -9.20 17.86
CA GLY A 274 -14.05 -9.04 16.66
C GLY A 274 -13.33 -8.33 15.52
N ASN A 275 -14.10 -7.67 14.65
CA ASN A 275 -13.59 -7.00 13.45
C ASN A 275 -14.04 -5.52 13.45
N ASP A 276 -13.59 -4.73 14.44
CA ASP A 276 -13.94 -3.30 14.53
C ASP A 276 -12.96 -2.44 13.73
N GLN A 277 -13.48 -1.71 12.73
CA GLN A 277 -12.70 -0.86 11.85
C GLN A 277 -12.00 0.29 12.57
N ARG A 278 -12.48 0.72 13.74
CA ARG A 278 -11.83 1.73 14.60
C ARG A 278 -10.43 1.33 15.03
N LEU A 279 -10.20 0.02 15.22
CA LEU A 279 -8.89 -0.51 15.57
C LEU A 279 -8.17 -1.07 14.34
N LEU A 280 -8.90 -1.73 13.44
CA LEU A 280 -8.34 -2.40 12.28
C LEU A 280 -7.64 -1.42 11.33
N LEU A 281 -8.24 -0.26 11.03
CA LEU A 281 -7.65 0.72 10.11
C LEU A 281 -6.32 1.27 10.63
N PRO A 282 -6.22 1.88 11.83
CA PRO A 282 -4.96 2.40 12.32
C PRO A 282 -3.92 1.31 12.60
N ALA A 283 -4.34 0.13 13.06
CA ALA A 283 -3.44 -1.00 13.26
C ALA A 283 -2.84 -1.48 11.93
N SER A 284 -3.66 -1.54 10.86
CA SER A 284 -3.19 -1.91 9.52
C SER A 284 -2.20 -0.88 8.97
N VAL A 285 -2.45 0.40 9.16
CA VAL A 285 -1.52 1.49 8.76
C VAL A 285 -0.18 1.35 9.44
N LEU A 286 -0.17 1.24 10.77
CA LEU A 286 1.06 1.14 11.56
C LEU A 286 1.84 -0.14 11.22
N PHE A 287 1.16 -1.27 11.15
CA PHE A 287 1.79 -2.55 10.83
C PHE A 287 2.28 -2.61 9.39
N GLY A 288 1.48 -2.14 8.42
CA GLY A 288 1.85 -2.12 6.99
C GLY A 288 3.02 -1.20 6.70
N GLY A 289 3.02 0.00 7.31
CA GLY A 289 4.15 0.92 7.25
C GLY A 289 5.43 0.30 7.81
N SER A 290 5.37 -0.28 9.01
CA SER A 290 6.51 -0.94 9.65
C SER A 290 7.03 -2.12 8.83
N LEU A 291 6.13 -2.94 8.30
CA LEU A 291 6.49 -4.10 7.50
C LEU A 291 7.22 -3.69 6.22
N LEU A 292 6.75 -2.66 5.51
CA LEU A 292 7.40 -2.21 4.28
C LEU A 292 8.76 -1.53 4.57
N VAL A 293 8.90 -0.79 5.68
CA VAL A 293 10.21 -0.25 6.11
C VAL A 293 11.21 -1.37 6.36
N LEU A 294 10.81 -2.43 7.06
CA LEU A 294 11.68 -3.57 7.32
C LEU A 294 12.01 -4.34 6.04
N ALA A 295 11.02 -4.55 5.15
CA ALA A 295 11.24 -5.20 3.86
C ALA A 295 12.20 -4.40 2.97
N ASP A 296 12.06 -3.08 2.87
CA ASP A 296 12.99 -2.22 2.13
C ASP A 296 14.39 -2.25 2.75
N THR A 297 14.48 -2.24 4.08
CA THR A 297 15.77 -2.33 4.78
C THR A 297 16.47 -3.65 4.48
N LEU A 298 15.75 -4.76 4.47
CA LEU A 298 16.29 -6.06 4.05
C LEU A 298 16.69 -6.06 2.57
N ALA A 299 15.83 -5.54 1.68
CA ALA A 299 16.09 -5.51 0.24
C ALA A 299 17.39 -4.80 -0.14
N ARG A 300 17.76 -3.75 0.59
CA ARG A 300 19.01 -2.99 0.37
C ARG A 300 20.20 -3.48 1.18
N SER A 301 20.03 -4.44 2.08
CA SER A 301 21.12 -4.92 2.97
C SER A 301 21.62 -6.33 2.63
N VAL A 302 20.73 -7.21 2.12
CA VAL A 302 21.04 -8.65 1.94
C VAL A 302 22.09 -8.91 0.88
N ILE A 303 22.11 -8.16 -0.23
CA ILE A 303 23.07 -8.36 -1.34
C ILE A 303 23.86 -7.06 -1.60
N ALA A 304 24.13 -6.30 -0.54
CA ALA A 304 24.88 -5.05 -0.70
C ALA A 304 26.23 -5.30 -1.43
N PRO A 305 26.66 -4.42 -2.37
CA PRO A 305 26.10 -3.10 -2.68
C PRO A 305 24.91 -3.11 -3.66
N GLN A 306 24.51 -4.24 -4.20
CA GLN A 306 23.32 -4.35 -5.06
C GLN A 306 22.07 -4.22 -4.21
N GLN A 307 21.03 -3.59 -4.79
CA GLN A 307 19.73 -3.45 -4.14
C GLN A 307 18.70 -4.32 -4.85
N LEU A 308 17.90 -5.04 -4.07
CA LEU A 308 16.75 -5.78 -4.58
C LEU A 308 15.54 -4.86 -4.64
N PRO A 309 14.66 -5.01 -5.66
CA PRO A 309 13.36 -4.36 -5.63
C PRO A 309 12.55 -4.85 -4.44
N VAL A 310 11.99 -3.94 -3.66
CA VAL A 310 11.28 -4.28 -2.42
C VAL A 310 10.00 -5.09 -2.70
N GLY A 311 9.35 -4.87 -3.84
CA GLY A 311 8.16 -5.61 -4.24
C GLY A 311 8.43 -7.10 -4.49
N VAL A 312 9.62 -7.46 -4.98
CA VAL A 312 10.05 -8.86 -5.10
C VAL A 312 10.13 -9.51 -3.72
N LEU A 313 10.73 -8.81 -2.75
CA LEU A 313 10.86 -9.34 -1.39
C LEU A 313 9.49 -9.50 -0.71
N THR A 314 8.60 -8.50 -0.85
CA THR A 314 7.23 -8.58 -0.30
C THR A 314 6.42 -9.71 -0.93
N ALA A 315 6.61 -10.00 -2.22
CA ALA A 315 5.97 -11.13 -2.90
C ALA A 315 6.53 -12.47 -2.42
N LEU A 316 7.87 -12.61 -2.35
CA LEU A 316 8.51 -13.84 -1.89
C LEU A 316 8.15 -14.22 -0.45
N LEU A 317 7.96 -13.21 0.42
CA LEU A 317 7.52 -13.43 1.80
C LEU A 317 5.99 -13.54 1.90
N GLY A 318 5.26 -12.75 1.13
CA GLY A 318 3.81 -12.67 1.18
C GLY A 318 3.11 -13.93 0.67
N VAL A 319 3.58 -14.50 -0.46
CA VAL A 319 2.97 -15.71 -1.06
C VAL A 319 2.98 -16.91 -0.12
N PRO A 320 4.11 -17.33 0.47
CA PRO A 320 4.11 -18.47 1.40
C PRO A 320 3.26 -18.24 2.65
N VAL A 321 3.34 -17.02 3.22
CA VAL A 321 2.52 -16.64 4.39
C VAL A 321 1.04 -16.76 4.05
N PHE A 322 0.65 -16.26 2.89
CA PHE A 322 -0.74 -16.26 2.47
C PHE A 322 -1.26 -17.68 2.17
N LEU A 323 -0.49 -18.52 1.49
CA LEU A 323 -0.84 -19.93 1.24
C LEU A 323 -0.99 -20.70 2.55
N PHE A 324 -0.09 -20.47 3.51
CA PHE A 324 -0.21 -21.07 4.83
C PHE A 324 -1.49 -20.66 5.57
N LEU A 325 -1.87 -19.37 5.48
CA LEU A 325 -3.10 -18.86 6.08
C LEU A 325 -4.35 -19.45 5.44
N LEU A 326 -4.36 -19.59 4.11
CA LEU A 326 -5.46 -20.23 3.37
C LEU A 326 -5.64 -21.70 3.77
N GLY A 327 -4.54 -22.45 3.89
CA GLY A 327 -4.58 -23.86 4.28
C GLY A 327 -5.06 -24.11 5.73
N ARG A 328 -5.06 -23.07 6.58
CA ARG A 328 -5.52 -23.14 7.97
C ARG A 328 -6.94 -22.63 8.20
N GLN A 329 -7.61 -22.09 7.19
CA GLN A 329 -9.03 -21.73 7.34
C GLN A 329 -9.85 -23.03 7.44
N PRO A 330 -10.61 -23.25 8.55
CA PRO A 330 -11.52 -24.38 8.61
C PRO A 330 -12.53 -24.28 7.45
N HIS A 331 -12.93 -25.44 6.93
CA HIS A 331 -13.96 -25.57 5.87
C HIS A 331 -15.38 -25.18 6.37
N GLU A 332 -15.49 -24.20 7.24
CA GLU A 332 -16.76 -23.67 7.73
C GLU A 332 -17.21 -22.49 6.89
N GLN A 333 -17.68 -22.77 5.69
CA GLN A 333 -18.71 -21.98 4.97
C GLN A 333 -19.05 -22.71 3.67
N ARG A 334 -19.75 -23.86 3.81
CA ARG A 334 -20.69 -24.31 2.78
C ARG A 334 -22.12 -24.01 3.20
#